data_d1fdccbb380f434ecd5f9ec847d40cee
#
_entry.id   d1fdccbb380f434ecd5f9ec847d40cee
#
_cell.length_a   1.000
_cell.length_b   1.000
_cell.length_c   1.000
_cell.angle_alpha   90.00
_cell.angle_beta   90.00
_cell.angle_gamma   90.00
#
_symmetry.space_group_name_H-M   'P 1'
#
loop_
_entity.id
_entity.type
_entity.pdbx_description
1 polymer ?
#
loop_
_entity_poly.entity_id
_entity_poly.type
_entity_poly.pdbx_seq_one_letter_code
_entity_poly.pdbx_strand_id
1 'polypeptide(L)'
;ETPAKQDNGLLKGLPKMKVAATWTPWTYANLSSRSGYGAGVTSPAWYEHLWRSGKGDRAIGWLAHAARLFREQDMDCSSAHIIEASRLATSLAALRERPRPGLPELYEALQTTVCMGDPAPLRLIERQLIVGDKLGTIPETAPTVPLQRDLGQQQKTLRLKPEAAQKVLDLDLRQANDLARSHLLHRLRLLEIGWATPGGGRNAKGTFHELWEMQWVPELSIAVIAASRWGNTILEAATAKAVELSREADLLRLAELVNDILFADLPDAVGHATRMLEEKAATANDVGQLLEAIPSLAAIARYGNVRRTDAGMVARVLDGLIPRASIGLPGACTSLDDESAAAMRTRIITAHNAIRLLGNEGLWESWLSALHQTALRDGMVHELLRGMAVRLLFDEQRLPVEETARLMSLSLSAAAAPASASAWIEGFLNQSALVLLHDDALWGVLANWLDGLNETHFTNILPMLRRTFSGFSAPERRQLGERAKRPAGKPMQKQAETRWDAERAALPVPLLRRVLGFTDQA
;
A
#
# COMPACT_ATOMS: atom_id res chain seq x y z
N GLU A 1 47.73 -31.19 11.23
CA GLU A 1 47.17 -30.42 12.38
C GLU A 1 48.30 -29.70 13.10
N THR A 2 48.19 -28.37 13.20
CA THR A 2 49.17 -27.55 13.90
C THR A 2 49.01 -27.73 15.42
N PRO A 3 50.04 -27.96 16.22
CA PRO A 3 49.87 -28.10 17.66
C PRO A 3 49.29 -26.82 18.29
N ALA A 4 48.31 -26.95 19.19
CA ALA A 4 47.61 -25.85 19.87
C ALA A 4 48.56 -24.81 20.51
N LYS A 5 49.80 -25.22 20.88
CA LYS A 5 50.84 -24.34 21.39
C LYS A 5 51.37 -23.35 20.32
N GLN A 6 51.39 -23.77 19.07
CA GLN A 6 51.86 -22.96 17.94
C GLN A 6 50.79 -21.97 17.50
N ASP A 7 49.52 -22.38 17.49
CA ASP A 7 48.37 -21.49 17.23
C ASP A 7 48.24 -20.42 18.29
N ASN A 8 48.37 -20.77 19.57
CA ASN A 8 48.36 -19.79 20.67
C ASN A 8 49.55 -18.81 20.60
N GLY A 9 50.67 -19.22 19.95
CA GLY A 9 51.80 -18.33 19.68
C GLY A 9 51.49 -17.20 18.69
N LEU A 10 50.67 -17.50 17.66
CA LEU A 10 50.24 -16.53 16.65
C LEU A 10 49.30 -15.43 17.23
N LEU A 11 48.61 -15.73 18.33
CA LEU A 11 47.70 -14.80 19.00
C LEU A 11 48.43 -13.88 19.99
N LYS A 12 49.71 -14.14 20.32
CA LYS A 12 50.50 -13.31 21.22
C LYS A 12 50.87 -11.98 20.54
N GLY A 13 50.39 -10.87 21.11
CA GLY A 13 50.68 -9.53 20.60
C GLY A 13 49.54 -8.90 19.79
N LEU A 14 48.49 -9.63 19.49
CA LEU A 14 47.30 -9.06 18.88
C LEU A 14 46.54 -8.19 19.90
N PRO A 15 46.04 -7.00 19.48
CA PRO A 15 45.23 -6.16 20.34
C PRO A 15 43.96 -6.90 20.77
N LYS A 16 43.67 -6.94 22.06
CA LYS A 16 42.45 -7.54 22.60
C LYS A 16 41.25 -6.62 22.31
N MET A 17 40.33 -7.05 21.47
CA MET A 17 39.09 -6.37 21.20
C MET A 17 37.97 -6.93 22.10
N LYS A 18 37.16 -6.09 22.70
CA LYS A 18 35.95 -6.54 23.41
C LYS A 18 34.93 -6.98 22.36
N VAL A 19 34.64 -8.27 22.36
CA VAL A 19 33.65 -8.88 21.47
C VAL A 19 32.45 -9.32 22.31
N ALA A 20 31.25 -8.94 21.89
CA ALA A 20 30.00 -9.48 22.38
C ALA A 20 29.46 -10.48 21.36
N ALA A 21 29.12 -11.67 21.81
CA ALA A 21 28.51 -12.70 20.97
C ALA A 21 27.14 -13.06 21.53
N THR A 22 26.18 -13.28 20.65
CA THR A 22 24.84 -13.74 21.00
C THR A 22 24.41 -14.88 20.07
N TRP A 23 23.34 -15.57 20.43
CA TRP A 23 22.78 -16.66 19.66
C TRP A 23 21.58 -16.14 18.87
N THR A 24 21.41 -16.65 17.66
CA THR A 24 20.26 -16.34 16.81
C THR A 24 19.39 -17.59 16.64
N PRO A 25 18.07 -17.52 16.86
CA PRO A 25 17.20 -18.67 16.63
C PRO A 25 17.19 -19.02 15.14
N TRP A 26 17.19 -20.32 14.83
CA TRP A 26 17.22 -20.83 13.47
C TRP A 26 15.82 -21.33 13.06
N THR A 27 15.44 -21.18 11.78
CA THR A 27 14.18 -21.73 11.26
C THR A 27 14.42 -23.05 10.52
N TYR A 28 13.38 -23.85 10.36
CA TYR A 28 13.44 -25.05 9.53
C TYR A 28 13.69 -24.70 8.05
N ALA A 29 13.19 -23.56 7.57
CA ALA A 29 13.50 -23.08 6.24
C ALA A 29 15.01 -22.86 6.05
N ASN A 30 15.68 -22.26 7.03
CA ASN A 30 17.14 -22.07 6.99
C ASN A 30 17.88 -23.41 7.06
N LEU A 31 17.41 -24.37 7.87
CA LEU A 31 18.00 -25.70 7.91
C LEU A 31 17.91 -26.45 6.57
N SER A 32 16.80 -26.22 5.81
CA SER A 32 16.58 -26.86 4.51
C SER A 32 17.33 -26.18 3.37
N SER A 33 17.80 -24.96 3.52
CA SER A 33 18.54 -24.23 2.49
C SER A 33 19.87 -24.92 2.17
N ARG A 34 20.22 -24.94 0.89
CA ARG A 34 21.51 -25.47 0.40
C ARG A 34 22.54 -24.37 0.16
N SER A 35 22.18 -23.12 0.31
CA SER A 35 23.03 -21.94 0.11
C SER A 35 23.14 -21.09 1.38
N GLY A 36 24.21 -20.31 1.49
CA GLY A 36 24.45 -19.47 2.66
C GLY A 36 24.73 -20.29 3.92
N TYR A 37 24.02 -20.01 5.00
CA TYR A 37 24.17 -20.74 6.29
C TYR A 37 23.27 -21.97 6.41
N GLY A 38 22.68 -22.46 5.32
CA GLY A 38 21.79 -23.61 5.31
C GLY A 38 22.54 -24.92 5.55
N ALA A 39 21.90 -25.87 6.25
CA ALA A 39 22.45 -27.22 6.50
C ALA A 39 22.08 -28.23 5.41
N GLY A 40 21.21 -27.89 4.46
CA GLY A 40 20.76 -28.76 3.37
C GLY A 40 19.87 -29.93 3.83
N VAL A 41 19.25 -29.85 5.00
CA VAL A 41 18.33 -30.87 5.52
C VAL A 41 16.99 -30.72 4.78
N THR A 42 16.69 -31.64 3.85
CA THR A 42 15.54 -31.51 2.92
C THR A 42 14.18 -31.61 3.61
N SER A 43 14.08 -32.26 4.78
CA SER A 43 12.78 -32.53 5.44
C SER A 43 12.87 -32.38 6.97
N PRO A 44 13.10 -31.14 7.48
CA PRO A 44 13.27 -30.94 8.93
C PRO A 44 12.04 -31.32 9.75
N ALA A 45 10.82 -30.99 9.27
CA ALA A 45 9.58 -31.33 9.97
C ALA A 45 9.34 -32.83 10.05
N TRP A 46 9.72 -33.57 9.00
CA TRP A 46 9.65 -35.03 9.02
C TRP A 46 10.58 -35.62 10.07
N TYR A 47 11.84 -35.17 10.18
CA TYR A 47 12.77 -35.64 11.20
C TYR A 47 12.31 -35.31 12.62
N GLU A 48 11.74 -34.13 12.83
CA GLU A 48 11.11 -33.77 14.11
C GLU A 48 9.94 -34.69 14.43
N HIS A 49 9.09 -34.97 13.45
CA HIS A 49 7.96 -35.89 13.61
C HIS A 49 8.47 -37.28 14.02
N LEU A 50 9.48 -37.82 13.36
CA LEU A 50 10.09 -39.10 13.73
C LEU A 50 10.64 -39.12 15.15
N TRP A 51 11.27 -38.02 15.56
CA TRP A 51 11.86 -37.90 16.90
C TRP A 51 10.78 -37.85 17.99
N ARG A 52 9.70 -37.11 17.75
CA ARG A 52 8.61 -36.94 18.73
C ARG A 52 7.65 -38.11 18.81
N SER A 53 7.45 -38.85 17.73
CA SER A 53 6.45 -39.91 17.67
C SER A 53 6.81 -41.14 18.53
N GLY A 54 8.03 -41.25 19.00
CA GLY A 54 8.46 -42.33 19.90
C GLY A 54 8.12 -43.74 19.39
N LYS A 55 7.38 -44.54 20.20
CA LYS A 55 6.93 -45.89 19.87
C LYS A 55 5.56 -45.94 19.16
N GLY A 56 4.89 -44.84 18.99
CA GLY A 56 3.58 -44.75 18.32
C GLY A 56 3.64 -44.98 16.81
N ASP A 57 2.46 -45.06 16.19
CA ASP A 57 2.34 -45.14 14.72
C ASP A 57 2.68 -43.79 14.07
N ARG A 58 3.90 -43.71 13.56
CA ARG A 58 4.47 -42.53 12.93
C ARG A 58 3.74 -42.15 11.63
N ALA A 59 3.28 -43.18 10.88
CA ALA A 59 2.61 -42.98 9.60
C ALA A 59 1.25 -42.32 9.81
N ILE A 60 0.42 -42.84 10.72
CA ILE A 60 -0.90 -42.29 11.01
C ILE A 60 -0.79 -40.86 11.53
N GLY A 61 0.11 -40.58 12.46
CA GLY A 61 0.34 -39.25 13.01
C GLY A 61 0.71 -38.22 11.96
N TRP A 62 1.57 -38.59 11.01
CA TRP A 62 1.98 -37.71 9.92
C TRP A 62 0.84 -37.48 8.90
N LEU A 63 0.12 -38.54 8.51
CA LEU A 63 -1.04 -38.45 7.64
C LEU A 63 -2.17 -37.60 8.25
N ALA A 64 -2.39 -37.71 9.55
CA ALA A 64 -3.37 -36.88 10.27
C ALA A 64 -2.95 -35.39 10.28
N HIS A 65 -1.63 -35.11 10.33
CA HIS A 65 -1.12 -33.75 10.19
C HIS A 65 -1.35 -33.23 8.77
N ALA A 66 -1.05 -34.01 7.73
CA ALA A 66 -1.34 -33.66 6.35
C ALA A 66 -2.83 -33.38 6.13
N ALA A 67 -3.73 -34.22 6.67
CA ALA A 67 -5.19 -33.99 6.61
C ALA A 67 -5.62 -32.66 7.21
N ARG A 68 -5.00 -32.22 8.30
CA ARG A 68 -5.27 -30.91 8.90
C ARG A 68 -4.85 -29.78 7.96
N LEU A 69 -3.64 -29.86 7.40
CA LEU A 69 -3.14 -28.86 6.45
C LEU A 69 -4.03 -28.77 5.20
N PHE A 70 -4.52 -29.90 4.67
CA PHE A 70 -5.47 -29.89 3.55
C PHE A 70 -6.77 -29.15 3.90
N ARG A 71 -7.33 -29.39 5.10
CA ARG A 71 -8.56 -28.71 5.54
C ARG A 71 -8.33 -27.22 5.80
N GLU A 72 -7.15 -26.80 6.25
CA GLU A 72 -6.76 -25.41 6.40
C GLU A 72 -6.68 -24.67 5.05
N GLN A 73 -6.56 -25.41 3.94
CA GLN A 73 -6.61 -24.89 2.57
C GLN A 73 -7.98 -25.13 1.89
N ASP A 74 -9.04 -25.32 2.69
CA ASP A 74 -10.41 -25.60 2.22
C ASP A 74 -10.51 -26.83 1.28
N MET A 75 -9.55 -27.77 1.39
CA MET A 75 -9.55 -29.01 0.62
C MET A 75 -10.14 -30.15 1.43
N ASP A 76 -10.98 -30.96 0.76
CA ASP A 76 -11.67 -32.08 1.41
C ASP A 76 -10.71 -33.24 1.70
N CYS A 77 -10.59 -33.60 2.96
CA CYS A 77 -9.78 -34.74 3.42
C CYS A 77 -10.48 -35.46 4.57
N SER A 78 -11.18 -36.54 4.23
CA SER A 78 -11.92 -37.36 5.19
C SER A 78 -11.02 -38.34 5.95
N SER A 79 -11.52 -38.88 7.06
CA SER A 79 -10.83 -39.96 7.79
C SER A 79 -10.66 -41.23 6.95
N ALA A 80 -11.59 -41.50 6.03
CA ALA A 80 -11.50 -42.63 5.10
C ALA A 80 -10.28 -42.49 4.18
N HIS A 81 -10.04 -41.29 3.62
CA HIS A 81 -8.85 -41.02 2.81
C HIS A 81 -7.56 -41.30 3.58
N ILE A 82 -7.50 -40.96 4.86
CA ILE A 82 -6.31 -41.19 5.69
C ILE A 82 -6.10 -42.68 6.01
N ILE A 83 -7.18 -43.43 6.21
CA ILE A 83 -7.11 -44.88 6.40
C ILE A 83 -6.57 -45.55 5.13
N GLU A 84 -7.08 -45.20 3.97
CA GLU A 84 -6.61 -45.76 2.69
C GLU A 84 -5.18 -45.31 2.38
N ALA A 85 -4.81 -44.06 2.66
CA ALA A 85 -3.42 -43.60 2.53
C ALA A 85 -2.48 -44.41 3.42
N SER A 86 -2.87 -44.71 4.67
CA SER A 86 -2.06 -45.51 5.58
C SER A 86 -1.90 -46.95 5.09
N ARG A 87 -2.96 -47.56 4.57
CA ARG A 87 -2.91 -48.92 3.98
C ARG A 87 -2.00 -48.96 2.76
N LEU A 88 -2.20 -47.98 1.83
CA LEU A 88 -1.38 -47.88 0.63
C LEU A 88 0.09 -47.65 0.96
N ALA A 89 0.41 -46.73 1.87
CA ALA A 89 1.79 -46.48 2.29
C ALA A 89 2.46 -47.74 2.89
N THR A 90 1.70 -48.53 3.66
CA THR A 90 2.20 -49.81 4.23
C THR A 90 2.46 -50.83 3.14
N SER A 91 1.57 -50.94 2.14
CA SER A 91 1.74 -51.83 1.00
C SER A 91 2.96 -51.42 0.14
N LEU A 92 3.13 -50.13 -0.11
CA LEU A 92 4.30 -49.61 -0.84
C LEU A 92 5.62 -49.89 -0.09
N ALA A 93 5.61 -49.73 1.22
CA ALA A 93 6.77 -50.08 2.05
C ALA A 93 7.13 -51.58 1.95
N ALA A 94 6.12 -52.46 2.02
CA ALA A 94 6.31 -53.90 1.88
C ALA A 94 6.85 -54.26 0.49
N LEU A 95 6.32 -53.68 -0.59
CA LEU A 95 6.83 -53.88 -1.95
C LEU A 95 8.30 -53.42 -2.12
N ARG A 96 8.73 -52.45 -1.32
CA ARG A 96 10.10 -51.91 -1.33
C ARG A 96 11.00 -52.57 -0.28
N GLU A 97 10.55 -53.67 0.31
CA GLU A 97 11.25 -54.41 1.35
C GLU A 97 11.64 -53.53 2.57
N ARG A 98 10.81 -52.51 2.87
CA ARG A 98 11.00 -51.65 4.02
C ARG A 98 10.13 -52.09 5.19
N PRO A 99 10.64 -52.09 6.42
CA PRO A 99 9.89 -52.54 7.59
C PRO A 99 8.76 -51.60 7.97
N ARG A 100 8.79 -50.34 7.51
CA ARG A 100 7.79 -49.32 7.78
C ARG A 100 7.77 -48.27 6.65
N PRO A 101 6.61 -47.60 6.41
CA PRO A 101 6.56 -46.50 5.46
C PRO A 101 7.49 -45.35 5.86
N GLY A 102 8.26 -44.84 4.91
CA GLY A 102 9.02 -43.61 5.00
C GLY A 102 8.29 -42.44 4.34
N LEU A 103 8.94 -41.29 4.30
CA LEU A 103 8.36 -40.08 3.67
C LEU A 103 7.96 -40.31 2.21
N PRO A 104 8.73 -40.98 1.35
CA PRO A 104 8.32 -41.25 -0.04
C PRO A 104 7.02 -42.04 -0.15
N GLU A 105 6.91 -43.15 0.63
CA GLU A 105 5.70 -43.99 0.60
C GLU A 105 4.46 -43.26 1.09
N LEU A 106 4.61 -42.41 2.12
CA LEU A 106 3.53 -41.58 2.65
C LEU A 106 3.12 -40.49 1.66
N TYR A 107 4.08 -39.90 0.97
CA TYR A 107 3.83 -38.86 -0.03
C TYR A 107 3.08 -39.42 -1.25
N GLU A 108 3.53 -40.54 -1.80
CA GLU A 108 2.87 -41.26 -2.90
C GLU A 108 1.44 -41.69 -2.52
N ALA A 109 1.26 -42.18 -1.29
CA ALA A 109 -0.03 -42.61 -0.79
C ALA A 109 -1.01 -41.41 -0.69
N LEU A 110 -0.58 -40.25 -0.17
CA LEU A 110 -1.39 -39.02 -0.14
C LEU A 110 -1.74 -38.55 -1.55
N GLN A 111 -0.76 -38.51 -2.45
CA GLN A 111 -1.00 -38.11 -3.85
C GLN A 111 -2.06 -39.00 -4.52
N THR A 112 -2.01 -40.30 -4.27
CA THR A 112 -2.94 -41.25 -4.89
C THR A 112 -4.33 -41.19 -4.26
N THR A 113 -4.44 -41.18 -2.92
CA THR A 113 -5.73 -41.36 -2.22
C THR A 113 -6.46 -40.08 -1.93
N VAL A 114 -5.75 -39.00 -1.59
CA VAL A 114 -6.33 -37.69 -1.24
C VAL A 114 -6.39 -36.77 -2.46
N CYS A 115 -5.30 -36.74 -3.23
CA CYS A 115 -5.18 -35.85 -4.40
C CYS A 115 -5.58 -36.52 -5.73
N MET A 116 -6.10 -37.75 -5.71
CA MET A 116 -6.53 -38.51 -6.89
C MET A 116 -5.50 -38.55 -8.03
N GLY A 117 -4.21 -38.60 -7.67
CA GLY A 117 -3.08 -38.60 -8.60
C GLY A 117 -2.58 -37.22 -9.02
N ASP A 118 -3.30 -36.14 -8.76
CA ASP A 118 -2.86 -34.77 -9.05
C ASP A 118 -1.84 -34.31 -7.98
N PRO A 119 -0.62 -33.89 -8.37
CA PRO A 119 0.37 -33.38 -7.42
C PRO A 119 0.08 -31.94 -6.96
N ALA A 120 -0.80 -31.18 -7.59
CA ALA A 120 -1.01 -29.77 -7.31
C ALA A 120 -1.53 -29.50 -5.89
N PRO A 121 -2.55 -30.22 -5.36
CA PRO A 121 -3.01 -30.03 -4.00
C PRO A 121 -1.91 -30.30 -2.97
N LEU A 122 -1.08 -31.31 -3.19
CA LEU A 122 -0.01 -31.69 -2.28
C LEU A 122 1.11 -30.63 -2.21
N ARG A 123 1.40 -29.96 -3.34
CA ARG A 123 2.37 -28.86 -3.39
C ARG A 123 1.98 -27.67 -2.53
N LEU A 124 0.69 -27.42 -2.32
CA LEU A 124 0.21 -26.33 -1.46
C LEU A 124 0.64 -26.51 -0.01
N ILE A 125 0.64 -27.77 0.48
CA ILE A 125 0.98 -28.08 1.87
C ILE A 125 2.42 -28.62 2.02
N GLU A 126 3.12 -28.90 0.92
CA GLU A 126 4.44 -29.56 0.93
C GLU A 126 5.44 -28.81 1.80
N ARG A 127 5.51 -27.50 1.67
CA ARG A 127 6.43 -26.69 2.46
C ARG A 127 6.16 -26.81 3.96
N GLN A 128 4.88 -26.68 4.37
CA GLN A 128 4.50 -26.79 5.78
C GLN A 128 4.65 -28.22 6.32
N LEU A 129 4.35 -29.20 5.47
CA LEU A 129 4.37 -30.62 5.85
C LEU A 129 5.79 -31.19 5.96
N ILE A 130 6.69 -30.85 5.03
CA ILE A 130 8.03 -31.44 4.90
C ILE A 130 9.10 -30.58 5.54
N VAL A 131 9.10 -29.27 5.25
CA VAL A 131 10.05 -28.32 5.84
C VAL A 131 9.57 -27.87 7.21
N GLY A 132 8.33 -27.38 7.30
CA GLY A 132 7.72 -26.83 8.51
C GLY A 132 8.12 -25.38 8.77
N ASP A 133 7.33 -24.73 9.63
CA ASP A 133 7.47 -23.30 9.98
C ASP A 133 7.97 -23.11 11.42
N LYS A 134 8.80 -24.03 11.92
CA LYS A 134 9.29 -23.95 13.29
C LYS A 134 10.45 -22.96 13.41
N LEU A 135 10.33 -22.08 14.39
CA LEU A 135 11.41 -21.24 14.89
C LEU A 135 12.09 -21.93 16.08
N GLY A 136 13.42 -22.02 16.06
CA GLY A 136 14.21 -22.50 17.18
C GLY A 136 14.10 -21.59 18.41
N THR A 137 14.48 -22.11 19.56
CA THR A 137 14.50 -21.35 20.82
C THR A 137 15.93 -21.13 21.29
N ILE A 138 16.21 -19.99 21.88
CA ILE A 138 17.49 -19.69 22.53
C ILE A 138 17.27 -19.79 24.04
N PRO A 139 18.19 -20.41 24.80
CA PRO A 139 18.12 -20.42 26.25
C PRO A 139 18.07 -18.99 26.83
N GLU A 140 17.29 -18.77 27.87
CA GLU A 140 17.18 -17.45 28.53
C GLU A 140 18.52 -16.98 29.15
N THR A 141 19.43 -17.92 29.41
CA THR A 141 20.77 -17.65 29.91
C THR A 141 21.74 -17.14 28.84
N ALA A 142 21.37 -17.18 27.56
CA ALA A 142 22.23 -16.69 26.49
C ALA A 142 22.43 -15.16 26.58
N PRO A 143 23.64 -14.66 26.30
CA PRO A 143 23.86 -13.21 26.27
C PRO A 143 22.99 -12.53 25.22
N THR A 144 22.28 -11.47 25.62
CA THR A 144 21.44 -10.68 24.74
C THR A 144 21.79 -9.20 24.88
N VAL A 145 21.73 -8.43 23.78
CA VAL A 145 21.87 -6.98 23.84
C VAL A 145 20.65 -6.34 24.52
N PRO A 146 20.79 -5.18 25.17
CA PRO A 146 19.66 -4.53 25.87
C PRO A 146 18.42 -4.36 24.97
N LEU A 147 18.60 -3.97 23.71
CA LEU A 147 17.52 -3.78 22.75
C LEU A 147 16.75 -5.09 22.45
N GLN A 148 17.44 -6.24 22.39
CA GLN A 148 16.76 -7.54 22.23
C GLN A 148 15.90 -7.89 23.45
N ARG A 149 16.40 -7.58 24.67
CA ARG A 149 15.65 -7.82 25.90
C ARG A 149 14.39 -6.94 25.96
N ASP A 150 14.52 -5.67 25.60
CA ASP A 150 13.39 -4.74 25.55
C ASP A 150 12.34 -5.21 24.54
N LEU A 151 12.76 -5.57 23.32
CA LEU A 151 11.86 -6.14 22.30
C LEU A 151 11.15 -7.38 22.81
N GLY A 152 11.89 -8.33 23.40
CA GLY A 152 11.32 -9.58 23.96
C GLY A 152 10.29 -9.30 25.07
N GLN A 153 10.53 -8.28 25.91
CA GLN A 153 9.59 -7.84 26.92
C GLN A 153 8.31 -7.26 26.28
N GLN A 154 8.43 -6.39 25.29
CA GLN A 154 7.31 -5.80 24.57
C GLN A 154 6.49 -6.86 23.83
N GLN A 155 7.16 -7.82 23.18
CA GLN A 155 6.51 -8.98 22.54
C GLN A 155 5.66 -9.80 23.52
N LYS A 156 6.18 -10.06 24.72
CA LYS A 156 5.45 -10.77 25.79
C LYS A 156 4.25 -9.94 26.28
N THR A 157 4.46 -8.66 26.59
CA THR A 157 3.41 -7.76 27.11
C THR A 157 2.28 -7.57 26.12
N LEU A 158 2.60 -7.35 24.85
CA LEU A 158 1.64 -7.11 23.78
C LEU A 158 1.10 -8.42 23.15
N ARG A 159 1.53 -9.59 23.64
CA ARG A 159 1.15 -10.91 23.11
C ARG A 159 1.41 -11.04 21.60
N LEU A 160 2.52 -10.46 21.14
CA LEU A 160 3.03 -10.58 19.78
C LEU A 160 4.15 -11.62 19.76
N LYS A 161 3.78 -12.89 19.55
CA LYS A 161 4.76 -13.97 19.54
C LYS A 161 5.51 -13.98 18.21
N PRO A 162 6.87 -14.05 18.21
CA PRO A 162 7.63 -14.26 16.98
C PRO A 162 7.37 -15.69 16.47
N GLU A 163 6.86 -15.79 15.25
CA GLU A 163 6.53 -17.05 14.59
C GLU A 163 7.15 -17.06 13.19
N ALA A 164 7.69 -18.21 12.77
CA ALA A 164 8.27 -18.37 11.44
C ALA A 164 7.19 -18.50 10.34
N ALA A 165 5.98 -18.93 10.72
CA ALA A 165 4.82 -18.92 9.85
C ALA A 165 4.39 -17.48 9.55
N GLN A 166 3.97 -17.24 8.32
CA GLN A 166 3.35 -15.96 7.94
C GLN A 166 1.99 -15.83 8.60
N LYS A 167 1.71 -14.67 9.19
CA LYS A 167 0.47 -14.38 9.91
C LYS A 167 -0.04 -13.01 9.53
N VAL A 168 -1.34 -12.92 9.31
CA VAL A 168 -2.04 -11.64 9.15
C VAL A 168 -2.58 -11.19 10.51
N LEU A 169 -2.33 -9.94 10.86
CA LEU A 169 -2.81 -9.30 12.08
C LEU A 169 -3.68 -8.10 11.70
N ASP A 170 -4.92 -8.10 12.16
CA ASP A 170 -5.86 -6.97 12.05
C ASP A 170 -5.93 -6.25 13.40
N LEU A 171 -5.57 -4.95 13.41
CA LEU A 171 -5.50 -4.11 14.59
C LEU A 171 -6.63 -3.07 14.56
N ASP A 172 -7.50 -3.08 15.55
CA ASP A 172 -8.47 -2.00 15.81
C ASP A 172 -7.81 -0.92 16.69
N LEU A 173 -7.41 0.19 16.10
CA LEU A 173 -6.67 1.28 16.78
C LEU A 173 -7.45 1.98 17.89
N ARG A 174 -8.75 1.72 18.04
CA ARG A 174 -9.57 2.19 19.17
C ARG A 174 -9.25 1.42 20.46
N GLN A 175 -8.72 0.20 20.32
CA GLN A 175 -8.29 -0.65 21.42
C GLN A 175 -6.87 -0.28 21.85
N ALA A 176 -6.68 0.03 23.13
CA ALA A 176 -5.37 0.47 23.63
C ALA A 176 -4.23 -0.54 23.36
N ASN A 177 -4.53 -1.84 23.46
CA ASN A 177 -3.53 -2.88 23.20
C ASN A 177 -3.15 -2.97 21.73
N ASP A 178 -4.11 -2.82 20.81
CA ASP A 178 -3.87 -2.86 19.38
C ASP A 178 -3.15 -1.58 18.91
N LEU A 179 -3.47 -0.43 19.50
CA LEU A 179 -2.72 0.80 19.27
C LEU A 179 -1.26 0.66 19.72
N ALA A 180 -1.00 0.07 20.90
CA ALA A 180 0.36 -0.18 21.36
C ALA A 180 1.12 -1.17 20.47
N ARG A 181 0.45 -2.19 19.93
CA ARG A 181 1.00 -3.10 18.91
C ARG A 181 1.39 -2.35 17.63
N SER A 182 0.50 -1.50 17.14
CA SER A 182 0.76 -0.65 15.97
C SER A 182 1.98 0.23 16.19
N HIS A 183 2.09 0.93 17.34
CA HIS A 183 3.26 1.75 17.67
C HIS A 183 4.55 0.94 17.64
N LEU A 184 4.56 -0.27 18.23
CA LEU A 184 5.74 -1.14 18.20
C LEU A 184 6.13 -1.52 16.75
N LEU A 185 5.17 -1.93 15.93
CA LEU A 185 5.44 -2.35 14.55
C LEU A 185 5.98 -1.18 13.70
N HIS A 186 5.46 0.03 13.87
CA HIS A 186 5.98 1.23 13.21
C HIS A 186 7.40 1.60 13.69
N ARG A 187 7.70 1.47 15.00
CA ARG A 187 9.06 1.66 15.53
C ARG A 187 10.06 0.69 14.92
N LEU A 188 9.67 -0.59 14.80
CA LEU A 188 10.52 -1.61 14.17
C LEU A 188 10.77 -1.33 12.70
N ARG A 189 9.76 -0.81 11.96
CA ARG A 189 9.95 -0.37 10.57
C ARG A 189 10.97 0.77 10.45
N LEU A 190 10.90 1.78 11.31
CA LEU A 190 11.89 2.87 11.36
C LEU A 190 13.30 2.36 11.63
N LEU A 191 13.43 1.31 12.43
CA LEU A 191 14.70 0.63 12.71
C LEU A 191 15.14 -0.35 11.61
N GLU A 192 14.38 -0.46 10.52
CA GLU A 192 14.61 -1.40 9.41
C GLU A 192 14.53 -2.88 9.86
N ILE A 193 13.80 -3.15 10.93
CA ILE A 193 13.51 -4.50 11.43
C ILE A 193 12.20 -4.96 10.78
N GLY A 194 12.29 -5.67 9.66
CA GLY A 194 11.17 -6.06 8.80
C GLY A 194 10.34 -7.23 9.33
N TRP A 195 9.99 -7.24 10.62
CA TRP A 195 9.13 -8.26 11.22
C TRP A 195 7.69 -8.21 10.70
N ALA A 196 7.21 -7.01 10.41
CA ALA A 196 5.87 -6.79 9.90
C ALA A 196 5.88 -5.80 8.75
N THR A 197 5.07 -6.07 7.74
CA THR A 197 4.80 -5.17 6.61
C THR A 197 3.32 -4.81 6.56
N PRO A 198 2.95 -3.57 6.20
CA PRO A 198 1.54 -3.23 6.01
C PRO A 198 0.94 -4.11 4.93
N GLY A 199 -0.17 -4.79 5.22
CA GLY A 199 -0.88 -5.63 4.26
C GLY A 199 -1.47 -4.81 3.12
N GLY A 200 -1.28 -5.27 1.87
CA GLY A 200 -1.66 -4.56 0.64
C GLY A 200 -3.15 -4.48 0.32
N GLY A 201 -4.05 -4.86 1.23
CA GLY A 201 -5.49 -4.77 1.06
C GLY A 201 -6.05 -3.54 1.76
N ARG A 202 -6.47 -2.52 0.97
CA ARG A 202 -7.31 -1.40 1.39
C ARG A 202 -7.16 -1.04 2.87
N ASN A 203 -6.07 -0.37 3.24
CA ASN A 203 -6.16 0.60 4.31
C ASN A 203 -7.20 1.62 3.82
N ALA A 204 -8.47 1.31 4.04
CA ALA A 204 -9.56 2.19 3.69
C ALA A 204 -9.28 3.47 4.46
N LYS A 205 -8.84 4.51 3.74
CA LYS A 205 -8.66 5.84 4.30
C LYS A 205 -9.94 6.15 5.09
N GLY A 206 -9.83 6.26 6.42
CA GLY A 206 -10.97 6.46 7.30
C GLY A 206 -11.42 5.24 8.13
N THR A 207 -10.78 4.08 8.05
CA THR A 207 -11.02 2.97 9.01
C THR A 207 -10.04 3.05 10.17
N PHE A 208 -10.50 2.63 11.35
CA PHE A 208 -9.65 2.50 12.54
C PHE A 208 -8.85 1.19 12.54
N HIS A 209 -8.78 0.47 11.42
CA HIS A 209 -8.14 -0.82 11.29
C HIS A 209 -6.83 -0.73 10.51
N GLU A 210 -5.81 -1.45 10.99
CA GLU A 210 -4.55 -1.68 10.30
C GLU A 210 -4.32 -3.17 10.10
N LEU A 211 -4.08 -3.56 8.85
CA LEU A 211 -3.69 -4.92 8.50
C LEU A 211 -2.16 -5.01 8.41
N TRP A 212 -1.58 -6.01 9.06
CA TRP A 212 -0.16 -6.29 9.05
C TRP A 212 0.10 -7.74 8.67
N GLU A 213 1.05 -7.95 7.77
CA GLU A 213 1.60 -9.27 7.47
C GLU A 213 2.90 -9.45 8.25
N MET A 214 2.96 -10.48 9.08
CA MET A 214 4.07 -10.71 10.01
C MET A 214 4.73 -12.05 9.75
N GLN A 215 6.05 -12.07 9.76
CA GLN A 215 6.85 -13.30 9.74
C GLN A 215 8.18 -13.06 10.45
N TRP A 216 8.54 -13.91 11.40
CA TRP A 216 9.84 -13.83 12.04
C TRP A 216 10.85 -14.73 11.33
N VAL A 217 11.97 -14.14 10.93
CA VAL A 217 13.11 -14.84 10.35
C VAL A 217 14.36 -14.58 11.20
N PRO A 218 15.36 -15.47 11.23
CA PRO A 218 16.56 -15.32 12.08
C PRO A 218 17.35 -14.03 11.82
N GLU A 219 17.33 -13.55 10.59
CA GLU A 219 17.96 -12.31 10.14
C GLU A 219 17.46 -11.08 10.91
N LEU A 220 16.22 -11.11 11.38
CA LEU A 220 15.66 -10.03 12.21
C LEU A 220 16.37 -9.91 13.55
N SER A 221 16.85 -11.02 14.13
CA SER A 221 17.67 -10.98 15.34
C SER A 221 19.00 -10.24 15.09
N ILE A 222 19.58 -10.39 13.91
CA ILE A 222 20.78 -9.64 13.50
C ILE A 222 20.44 -8.17 13.30
N ALA A 223 19.31 -7.87 12.67
CA ALA A 223 18.84 -6.50 12.48
C ALA A 223 18.61 -5.79 13.83
N VAL A 224 18.02 -6.49 14.83
CA VAL A 224 17.85 -5.95 16.19
C VAL A 224 19.20 -5.65 16.84
N ILE A 225 20.19 -6.54 16.69
CA ILE A 225 21.54 -6.32 17.22
C ILE A 225 22.18 -5.10 16.54
N ALA A 226 22.09 -4.99 15.22
CA ALA A 226 22.61 -3.85 14.47
C ALA A 226 21.94 -2.53 14.88
N ALA A 227 20.61 -2.58 15.14
CA ALA A 227 19.86 -1.41 15.60
C ALA A 227 20.23 -0.96 17.03
N SER A 228 20.87 -1.82 17.84
CA SER A 228 21.30 -1.46 19.21
C SER A 228 22.29 -0.28 19.28
N ARG A 229 22.92 0.07 18.15
CA ARG A 229 23.75 1.28 18.04
C ARG A 229 22.96 2.59 18.27
N TRP A 230 21.66 2.55 18.07
CA TRP A 230 20.77 3.70 18.21
C TRP A 230 20.22 3.89 19.62
N GLY A 231 20.19 2.84 20.45
CA GLY A 231 19.68 2.92 21.81
C GLY A 231 19.51 1.54 22.46
N ASN A 232 19.18 1.57 23.74
CA ASN A 232 19.01 0.36 24.56
C ASN A 232 17.56 -0.15 24.59
N THR A 233 16.59 0.70 24.27
CA THR A 233 15.18 0.36 24.15
C THR A 233 14.68 0.63 22.74
N ILE A 234 13.61 -0.03 22.33
CA ILE A 234 13.00 0.19 21.00
C ILE A 234 12.53 1.64 20.83
N LEU A 235 12.04 2.26 21.89
CA LEU A 235 11.61 3.66 21.88
C LEU A 235 12.80 4.60 21.63
N GLU A 236 13.85 4.49 22.43
CA GLU A 236 15.07 5.30 22.29
C GLU A 236 15.73 5.11 20.93
N ALA A 237 15.89 3.86 20.51
CA ALA A 237 16.54 3.54 19.24
C ALA A 237 15.75 4.08 18.04
N ALA A 238 14.43 3.91 18.03
CA ALA A 238 13.58 4.45 16.98
C ALA A 238 13.59 5.99 16.95
N THR A 239 13.59 6.64 18.11
CA THR A 239 13.69 8.11 18.23
C THR A 239 15.02 8.61 17.67
N ALA A 240 16.14 8.00 18.07
CA ALA A 240 17.47 8.39 17.59
C ALA A 240 17.62 8.19 16.07
N LYS A 241 17.17 7.05 15.55
CA LYS A 241 17.17 6.76 14.11
C LYS A 241 16.30 7.75 13.35
N ALA A 242 15.10 8.08 13.84
CA ALA A 242 14.19 9.03 13.22
C ALA A 242 14.79 10.45 13.16
N VAL A 243 15.47 10.88 14.22
CA VAL A 243 16.18 12.18 14.25
C VAL A 243 17.30 12.21 13.21
N GLU A 244 18.07 11.13 13.06
CA GLU A 244 19.13 11.04 12.05
C GLU A 244 18.57 11.08 10.63
N LEU A 245 17.55 10.27 10.35
CA LEU A 245 16.86 10.26 9.06
C LEU A 245 16.28 11.65 8.72
N SER A 246 15.78 12.40 9.72
CA SER A 246 15.24 13.75 9.51
C SER A 246 16.29 14.75 9.01
N ARG A 247 17.54 14.59 9.39
CA ARG A 247 18.64 15.48 8.96
C ARG A 247 19.00 15.24 7.49
N GLU A 248 19.01 13.99 7.05
CA GLU A 248 19.43 13.57 5.72
C GLU A 248 18.33 13.66 4.67
N ALA A 249 17.06 13.54 5.08
CA ALA A 249 15.90 13.50 4.20
C ALA A 249 15.70 14.79 3.40
N ASP A 250 15.30 14.71 2.13
CA ASP A 250 14.74 15.83 1.37
C ASP A 250 13.33 16.19 1.87
N LEU A 251 12.70 17.19 1.25
CA LEU A 251 11.40 17.70 1.71
C LEU A 251 10.30 16.62 1.63
N LEU A 252 10.26 15.86 0.53
CA LEU A 252 9.25 14.82 0.33
C LEU A 252 9.44 13.67 1.33
N ARG A 253 10.66 13.16 1.42
CA ARG A 253 10.98 12.07 2.37
C ARG A 253 10.77 12.49 3.81
N LEU A 254 11.03 13.76 4.13
CA LEU A 254 10.80 14.30 5.47
C LEU A 254 9.29 14.40 5.80
N ALA A 255 8.45 14.77 4.84
CA ALA A 255 7.00 14.77 5.01
C ALA A 255 6.46 13.35 5.26
N GLU A 256 6.97 12.33 4.53
CA GLU A 256 6.64 10.93 4.78
C GLU A 256 7.16 10.46 6.15
N LEU A 257 8.39 10.85 6.50
CA LEU A 257 9.01 10.46 7.77
C LEU A 257 8.26 11.02 8.97
N VAL A 258 7.75 12.25 8.91
CA VAL A 258 6.87 12.82 9.96
C VAL A 258 5.66 11.92 10.18
N ASN A 259 5.06 11.39 9.12
CA ASN A 259 3.96 10.43 9.23
C ASN A 259 4.39 9.12 9.91
N ASP A 260 5.53 8.55 9.51
CA ASP A 260 6.07 7.33 10.13
C ASP A 260 6.40 7.53 11.62
N ILE A 261 6.96 8.69 11.99
CA ILE A 261 7.29 9.09 13.38
C ILE A 261 6.01 9.20 14.22
N LEU A 262 4.96 9.80 13.67
CA LEU A 262 3.66 9.93 14.33
C LEU A 262 2.99 8.56 14.54
N PHE A 263 3.06 7.68 13.55
CA PHE A 263 2.56 6.31 13.66
C PHE A 263 3.34 5.48 14.68
N ALA A 264 4.61 5.78 14.87
CA ALA A 264 5.47 5.15 15.85
C ALA A 264 5.32 5.72 17.27
N ASP A 265 4.57 6.81 17.46
CA ASP A 265 4.42 7.53 18.73
C ASP A 265 5.79 7.91 19.34
N LEU A 266 6.52 8.79 18.63
CA LEU A 266 7.86 9.27 19.00
C LEU A 266 7.85 10.79 19.21
N PRO A 267 7.32 11.31 20.32
CA PRO A 267 7.08 12.74 20.52
C PRO A 267 8.34 13.59 20.39
N ASP A 268 9.48 13.12 20.89
CA ASP A 268 10.74 13.84 20.81
C ASP A 268 11.25 13.97 19.37
N ALA A 269 11.05 12.95 18.53
CA ALA A 269 11.40 12.97 17.12
C ALA A 269 10.45 13.85 16.30
N VAL A 270 9.13 13.90 16.64
CA VAL A 270 8.15 14.76 15.97
C VAL A 270 8.60 16.22 15.97
N GLY A 271 8.95 16.76 17.15
CA GLY A 271 9.37 18.15 17.27
C GLY A 271 10.64 18.47 16.47
N HIS A 272 11.58 17.53 16.36
CA HIS A 272 12.78 17.69 15.54
C HIS A 272 12.45 17.63 14.03
N ALA A 273 11.73 16.60 13.60
CA ALA A 273 11.37 16.40 12.20
C ALA A 273 10.50 17.55 11.66
N THR A 274 9.57 18.08 12.46
CA THR A 274 8.72 19.21 12.06
C THR A 274 9.54 20.50 11.88
N ARG A 275 10.49 20.80 12.77
CA ARG A 275 11.40 21.95 12.57
C ARG A 275 12.23 21.82 11.31
N MET A 276 12.81 20.63 11.06
CA MET A 276 13.56 20.38 9.82
C MET A 276 12.67 20.53 8.58
N LEU A 277 11.40 20.12 8.69
CA LEU A 277 10.42 20.28 7.62
C LEU A 277 10.10 21.75 7.35
N GLU A 278 9.89 22.57 8.40
CA GLU A 278 9.70 24.02 8.30
C GLU A 278 10.92 24.70 7.64
N GLU A 279 12.14 24.38 8.06
CA GLU A 279 13.37 24.92 7.50
C GLU A 279 13.53 24.55 6.02
N LYS A 280 13.36 23.27 5.66
CA LYS A 280 13.46 22.81 4.27
C LYS A 280 12.33 23.36 3.39
N ALA A 281 11.11 23.42 3.90
CA ALA A 281 9.98 24.05 3.22
C ALA A 281 10.23 25.55 3.00
N ALA A 282 10.85 26.25 3.96
CA ALA A 282 11.19 27.67 3.83
C ALA A 282 12.23 27.94 2.74
N THR A 283 13.12 27.01 2.45
CA THR A 283 14.18 27.15 1.45
C THR A 283 13.86 26.50 0.11
N ALA A 284 12.82 25.65 0.05
CA ALA A 284 12.42 24.96 -1.18
C ALA A 284 11.86 25.95 -2.21
N ASN A 285 12.45 25.97 -3.39
CA ASN A 285 12.02 26.79 -4.53
C ASN A 285 11.32 25.94 -5.60
N ASP A 286 11.44 24.63 -5.54
CA ASP A 286 10.79 23.71 -6.48
C ASP A 286 9.34 23.47 -6.06
N VAL A 287 8.42 24.04 -6.82
CA VAL A 287 6.97 23.89 -6.61
C VAL A 287 6.53 22.43 -6.73
N GLY A 288 7.18 21.63 -7.59
CA GLY A 288 6.90 20.21 -7.73
C GLY A 288 7.10 19.46 -6.41
N GLN A 289 8.21 19.71 -5.71
CA GLN A 289 8.48 19.12 -4.40
C GLN A 289 7.50 19.60 -3.32
N LEU A 290 7.12 20.89 -3.35
CA LEU A 290 6.09 21.41 -2.44
C LEU A 290 4.76 20.69 -2.63
N LEU A 291 4.32 20.49 -3.88
CA LEU A 291 3.08 19.80 -4.21
C LEU A 291 3.10 18.33 -3.79
N GLU A 292 4.23 17.64 -3.93
CA GLU A 292 4.39 16.24 -3.53
C GLU A 292 4.33 16.05 -2.01
N ALA A 293 4.77 17.02 -1.22
CA ALA A 293 4.74 16.95 0.25
C ALA A 293 3.34 17.16 0.84
N ILE A 294 2.48 17.97 0.19
CA ILE A 294 1.15 18.35 0.69
C ILE A 294 0.26 17.15 1.04
N PRO A 295 0.11 16.10 0.20
CA PRO A 295 -0.83 15.00 0.47
C PRO A 295 -0.53 14.24 1.76
N SER A 296 0.73 13.94 2.02
CA SER A 296 1.17 13.23 3.23
C SER A 296 0.87 14.06 4.48
N LEU A 297 1.20 15.35 4.46
CA LEU A 297 0.97 16.27 5.57
C LEU A 297 -0.52 16.55 5.81
N ALA A 298 -1.31 16.70 4.74
CA ALA A 298 -2.75 16.89 4.85
C ALA A 298 -3.46 15.67 5.46
N ALA A 299 -3.01 14.47 5.12
CA ALA A 299 -3.52 13.26 5.72
C ALA A 299 -3.26 13.23 7.25
N ILE A 300 -2.07 13.65 7.70
CA ILE A 300 -1.74 13.76 9.12
C ILE A 300 -2.63 14.81 9.82
N ALA A 301 -2.73 16.01 9.25
CA ALA A 301 -3.52 17.09 9.83
C ALA A 301 -5.00 16.68 10.03
N ARG A 302 -5.54 15.88 9.10
CA ARG A 302 -6.92 15.41 9.16
C ARG A 302 -7.16 14.23 10.09
N TYR A 303 -6.27 13.23 10.07
CA TYR A 303 -6.47 11.95 10.77
C TYR A 303 -5.65 11.80 12.05
N GLY A 304 -4.82 12.77 12.39
CA GLY A 304 -3.96 12.76 13.58
C GLY A 304 -4.74 12.64 14.91
N ASN A 305 -5.99 13.11 14.97
CA ASN A 305 -6.85 13.01 16.16
C ASN A 305 -7.13 11.57 16.61
N VAL A 306 -7.12 10.59 15.69
CA VAL A 306 -7.36 9.16 16.00
C VAL A 306 -6.23 8.59 16.86
N ARG A 307 -5.00 9.09 16.68
CA ARG A 307 -3.79 8.63 17.37
C ARG A 307 -3.32 9.57 18.48
N ARG A 308 -4.09 10.61 18.84
CA ARG A 308 -3.74 11.66 19.83
C ARG A 308 -2.44 12.40 19.48
N THR A 309 -2.10 12.51 18.21
CA THR A 309 -0.90 13.21 17.73
C THR A 309 -1.13 14.71 17.66
N ASP A 310 -0.09 15.51 17.85
CA ASP A 310 -0.17 16.98 17.75
C ASP A 310 -0.28 17.42 16.27
N ALA A 311 -1.50 17.33 15.74
CA ALA A 311 -1.83 17.78 14.39
C ALA A 311 -1.59 19.29 14.18
N GLY A 312 -1.52 20.06 15.26
CA GLY A 312 -1.32 21.53 15.20
C GLY A 312 0.04 21.94 14.66
N MET A 313 1.09 21.15 14.91
CA MET A 313 2.40 21.42 14.31
C MET A 313 2.40 21.21 12.80
N VAL A 314 1.80 20.13 12.33
CA VAL A 314 1.72 19.82 10.89
C VAL A 314 0.82 20.83 10.17
N ALA A 315 -0.26 21.28 10.80
CA ALA A 315 -1.13 22.33 10.24
C ALA A 315 -0.35 23.63 9.98
N ARG A 316 0.51 24.06 10.91
CA ARG A 316 1.37 25.26 10.71
C ARG A 316 2.34 25.12 9.53
N VAL A 317 2.88 23.92 9.30
CA VAL A 317 3.71 23.66 8.12
C VAL A 317 2.89 23.84 6.84
N LEU A 318 1.68 23.29 6.79
CA LEU A 318 0.77 23.43 5.64
C LEU A 318 0.36 24.89 5.41
N ASP A 319 0.15 25.68 6.49
CA ASP A 319 -0.17 27.11 6.41
C ASP A 319 0.97 27.92 5.73
N GLY A 320 2.20 27.47 5.84
CA GLY A 320 3.35 28.06 5.13
C GLY A 320 3.56 27.50 3.73
N LEU A 321 3.36 26.18 3.54
CA LEU A 321 3.74 25.45 2.34
C LEU A 321 2.71 25.66 1.19
N ILE A 322 1.40 25.60 1.50
CA ILE A 322 0.34 25.74 0.49
C ILE A 322 0.33 27.11 -0.18
N PRO A 323 0.41 28.25 0.52
CA PRO A 323 0.49 29.56 -0.13
C PRO A 323 1.71 29.69 -1.05
N ARG A 324 2.86 29.16 -0.65
CA ARG A 324 4.08 29.21 -1.48
C ARG A 324 3.94 28.36 -2.74
N ALA A 325 3.39 27.15 -2.61
CA ALA A 325 3.08 26.31 -3.77
C ALA A 325 2.07 27.01 -4.69
N SER A 326 1.05 27.68 -4.14
CA SER A 326 0.03 28.44 -4.88
C SER A 326 0.66 29.61 -5.65
N ILE A 327 1.50 30.42 -5.00
CA ILE A 327 2.17 31.55 -5.66
C ILE A 327 3.09 31.09 -6.79
N GLY A 328 3.83 29.99 -6.57
CA GLY A 328 4.77 29.47 -7.56
C GLY A 328 4.15 28.67 -8.70
N LEU A 329 2.93 28.13 -8.51
CA LEU A 329 2.28 27.21 -9.44
C LEU A 329 2.19 27.72 -10.88
N PRO A 330 1.70 28.96 -11.15
CA PRO A 330 1.56 29.44 -12.53
C PRO A 330 2.92 29.56 -13.25
N GLY A 331 4.00 29.84 -12.50
CA GLY A 331 5.36 29.87 -13.05
C GLY A 331 5.93 28.48 -13.32
N ALA A 332 5.71 27.54 -12.40
CA ALA A 332 6.19 26.16 -12.51
C ALA A 332 5.50 25.37 -13.65
N CYS A 333 4.35 25.83 -14.13
CA CYS A 333 3.62 25.24 -15.23
C CYS A 333 4.05 25.78 -16.63
N THR A 334 5.04 26.69 -16.69
CA THR A 334 5.49 27.30 -17.95
C THR A 334 6.61 26.48 -18.60
N SER A 335 6.62 26.45 -19.95
CA SER A 335 7.70 25.86 -20.75
C SER A 335 8.03 24.40 -20.44
N LEU A 336 7.04 23.63 -20.02
CA LEU A 336 7.16 22.20 -19.78
C LEU A 336 6.99 21.41 -21.09
N ASP A 337 7.74 20.31 -21.23
CA ASP A 337 7.46 19.30 -22.25
C ASP A 337 6.28 18.41 -21.85
N ASP A 338 5.85 17.52 -22.75
CA ASP A 338 4.68 16.63 -22.54
C ASP A 338 4.84 15.73 -21.31
N GLU A 339 6.04 15.18 -21.08
CA GLU A 339 6.30 14.28 -19.94
C GLU A 339 6.28 15.02 -18.61
N SER A 340 6.97 16.15 -18.55
CA SER A 340 6.99 17.04 -17.37
C SER A 340 5.61 17.61 -17.06
N ALA A 341 4.82 17.96 -18.08
CA ALA A 341 3.44 18.42 -17.93
C ALA A 341 2.53 17.31 -17.38
N ALA A 342 2.67 16.06 -17.85
CA ALA A 342 1.91 14.93 -17.33
C ALA A 342 2.26 14.61 -15.86
N ALA A 343 3.54 14.67 -15.49
CA ALA A 343 3.99 14.54 -14.11
C ALA A 343 3.43 15.66 -13.22
N MET A 344 3.53 16.92 -13.68
CA MET A 344 3.00 18.09 -12.98
C MET A 344 1.47 18.00 -12.79
N ARG A 345 0.72 17.53 -13.81
CA ARG A 345 -0.73 17.27 -13.69
C ARG A 345 -1.04 16.35 -12.52
N THR A 346 -0.32 15.24 -12.41
CA THR A 346 -0.53 14.26 -11.33
C THR A 346 -0.29 14.90 -9.96
N ARG A 347 0.79 15.68 -9.80
CA ARG A 347 1.10 16.41 -8.56
C ARG A 347 0.00 17.40 -8.20
N ILE A 348 -0.47 18.19 -9.16
CA ILE A 348 -1.53 19.19 -8.95
C ILE A 348 -2.84 18.54 -8.53
N ILE A 349 -3.29 17.48 -9.21
CA ILE A 349 -4.54 16.78 -8.87
C ILE A 349 -4.45 16.17 -7.47
N THR A 350 -3.32 15.56 -7.12
CA THR A 350 -3.13 14.94 -5.81
C THR A 350 -3.11 15.99 -4.70
N ALA A 351 -2.40 17.11 -4.92
CA ALA A 351 -2.37 18.24 -3.99
C ALA A 351 -3.75 18.91 -3.85
N HIS A 352 -4.48 19.14 -4.96
CA HIS A 352 -5.82 19.72 -4.98
C HIS A 352 -6.79 18.91 -4.09
N ASN A 353 -6.82 17.59 -4.28
CA ASN A 353 -7.65 16.71 -3.47
C ASN A 353 -7.27 16.76 -1.98
N ALA A 354 -5.97 16.85 -1.68
CA ALA A 354 -5.47 16.91 -0.31
C ALA A 354 -5.82 18.24 0.36
N ILE A 355 -5.64 19.39 -0.33
CA ILE A 355 -5.97 20.72 0.18
C ILE A 355 -7.47 20.85 0.43
N ARG A 356 -8.29 20.36 -0.51
CA ARG A 356 -9.76 20.33 -0.35
C ARG A 356 -10.18 19.59 0.92
N LEU A 357 -9.52 18.48 1.24
CA LEU A 357 -9.81 17.67 2.42
C LEU A 357 -9.45 18.34 3.76
N LEU A 358 -8.59 19.37 3.76
CA LEU A 358 -8.23 20.11 4.98
C LEU A 358 -9.39 20.95 5.54
N GLY A 359 -10.32 21.42 4.68
CA GLY A 359 -11.44 22.26 5.09
C GLY A 359 -11.02 23.66 5.55
N ASN A 360 -9.83 24.15 5.20
CA ASN A 360 -9.35 25.49 5.50
C ASN A 360 -9.65 26.42 4.33
N GLU A 361 -10.65 27.30 4.50
CA GLU A 361 -11.13 28.19 3.43
C GLU A 361 -10.03 29.14 2.91
N GLY A 362 -9.17 29.68 3.78
CA GLY A 362 -8.11 30.61 3.37
C GLY A 362 -7.07 29.96 2.45
N LEU A 363 -6.64 28.74 2.79
CA LEU A 363 -5.72 27.97 1.97
C LEU A 363 -6.39 27.52 0.66
N TRP A 364 -7.67 27.17 0.72
CA TRP A 364 -8.44 26.76 -0.44
C TRP A 364 -8.62 27.89 -1.46
N GLU A 365 -9.00 29.09 -1.02
CA GLU A 365 -9.11 30.25 -1.89
C GLU A 365 -7.77 30.64 -2.54
N SER A 366 -6.68 30.60 -1.79
CA SER A 366 -5.33 30.84 -2.32
C SER A 366 -4.99 29.84 -3.44
N TRP A 367 -5.31 28.56 -3.22
CA TRP A 367 -5.10 27.49 -4.19
C TRP A 367 -5.95 27.65 -5.45
N LEU A 368 -7.26 27.95 -5.31
CA LEU A 368 -8.14 28.18 -6.45
C LEU A 368 -7.73 29.40 -7.27
N SER A 369 -7.26 30.47 -6.61
CA SER A 369 -6.70 31.64 -7.30
C SER A 369 -5.47 31.28 -8.15
N ALA A 370 -4.60 30.42 -7.66
CA ALA A 370 -3.44 29.93 -8.41
C ALA A 370 -3.84 29.10 -9.64
N LEU A 371 -4.83 28.22 -9.48
CA LEU A 371 -5.40 27.47 -10.61
C LEU A 371 -6.03 28.39 -11.65
N HIS A 372 -6.73 29.42 -11.22
CA HIS A 372 -7.34 30.42 -12.12
C HIS A 372 -6.27 31.17 -12.92
N GLN A 373 -5.18 31.60 -12.27
CA GLN A 373 -4.06 32.23 -12.96
C GLN A 373 -3.39 31.27 -13.97
N THR A 374 -3.28 29.98 -13.62
CA THR A 374 -2.73 28.95 -14.52
C THR A 374 -3.63 28.73 -15.74
N ALA A 375 -4.95 28.72 -15.55
CA ALA A 375 -5.93 28.55 -16.62
C ALA A 375 -5.90 29.70 -17.64
N LEU A 376 -5.62 30.94 -17.20
CA LEU A 376 -5.65 32.14 -18.04
C LEU A 376 -4.33 32.45 -18.78
N ARG A 377 -3.21 31.80 -18.45
CA ARG A 377 -1.91 32.04 -19.10
C ARG A 377 -1.78 31.31 -20.45
N ASP A 378 -2.43 31.87 -21.45
CA ASP A 378 -2.38 31.37 -22.82
C ASP A 378 -0.98 31.44 -23.42
N GLY A 379 -0.56 30.41 -24.16
CA GLY A 379 0.73 30.34 -24.83
C GLY A 379 1.96 30.22 -23.92
N MET A 380 1.81 30.31 -22.59
CA MET A 380 2.90 30.20 -21.64
C MET A 380 2.86 28.87 -20.88
N VAL A 381 1.69 28.43 -20.49
CA VAL A 381 1.45 27.19 -19.74
C VAL A 381 1.12 26.09 -20.73
N HIS A 382 1.63 24.87 -20.45
CA HIS A 382 1.33 23.71 -21.27
C HIS A 382 -0.18 23.42 -21.32
N GLU A 383 -0.74 23.19 -22.53
CA GLU A 383 -2.18 23.08 -22.75
C GLU A 383 -2.87 21.98 -21.92
N LEU A 384 -2.17 20.88 -21.66
CA LEU A 384 -2.63 19.82 -20.75
C LEU A 384 -2.97 20.37 -19.35
N LEU A 385 -2.11 21.25 -18.83
CA LEU A 385 -2.28 21.85 -17.50
C LEU A 385 -3.34 22.94 -17.49
N ARG A 386 -3.45 23.72 -18.60
CA ARG A 386 -4.54 24.71 -18.75
C ARG A 386 -5.90 24.04 -18.77
N GLY A 387 -6.07 23.00 -19.59
CA GLY A 387 -7.32 22.25 -19.65
C GLY A 387 -7.69 21.63 -18.29
N MET A 388 -6.71 21.04 -17.58
CA MET A 388 -6.91 20.50 -16.23
C MET A 388 -7.31 21.62 -15.23
N ALA A 389 -6.66 22.77 -15.25
CA ALA A 389 -6.97 23.87 -14.33
C ALA A 389 -8.39 24.40 -14.55
N VAL A 390 -8.81 24.55 -15.82
CA VAL A 390 -10.20 24.91 -16.17
C VAL A 390 -11.19 23.87 -15.64
N ARG A 391 -10.87 22.58 -15.79
CA ARG A 391 -11.73 21.49 -15.29
C ARG A 391 -11.87 21.51 -13.77
N LEU A 392 -10.76 21.64 -13.01
CA LEU A 392 -10.80 21.69 -11.56
C LEU A 392 -11.62 22.89 -11.06
N LEU A 393 -11.47 24.06 -11.69
CA LEU A 393 -12.26 25.25 -11.34
C LEU A 393 -13.74 25.09 -11.69
N PHE A 394 -14.07 24.43 -12.80
CA PHE A 394 -15.45 24.11 -13.17
C PHE A 394 -16.10 23.14 -12.17
N ASP A 395 -15.40 22.07 -11.79
CA ASP A 395 -15.89 21.10 -10.81
C ASP A 395 -16.14 21.74 -9.44
N GLU A 396 -15.35 22.77 -9.06
CA GLU A 396 -15.50 23.55 -7.83
C GLU A 396 -16.46 24.75 -8.00
N GLN A 397 -17.21 24.83 -9.10
CA GLN A 397 -18.19 25.89 -9.40
C GLN A 397 -17.61 27.33 -9.38
N ARG A 398 -16.31 27.46 -9.66
CA ARG A 398 -15.59 28.74 -9.75
C ARG A 398 -15.58 29.32 -11.16
N LEU A 399 -15.88 28.51 -12.15
CA LEU A 399 -16.10 28.93 -13.53
C LEU A 399 -17.52 28.53 -13.95
N PRO A 400 -18.34 29.49 -14.42
CA PRO A 400 -19.63 29.16 -15.01
C PRO A 400 -19.48 28.45 -16.35
N VAL A 401 -20.52 27.75 -16.79
CA VAL A 401 -20.53 26.96 -18.05
C VAL A 401 -20.14 27.81 -19.25
N GLU A 402 -20.68 29.04 -19.32
CA GLU A 402 -20.45 29.97 -20.44
C GLU A 402 -18.98 30.36 -20.55
N GLU A 403 -18.33 30.65 -19.43
CA GLU A 403 -16.90 31.00 -19.42
C GLU A 403 -16.04 29.78 -19.69
N THR A 404 -16.41 28.61 -19.19
CA THR A 404 -15.75 27.34 -19.49
C THR A 404 -15.84 27.02 -20.99
N ALA A 405 -17.01 27.17 -21.58
CA ALA A 405 -17.21 26.97 -23.02
C ALA A 405 -16.41 27.99 -23.86
N ARG A 406 -16.30 29.24 -23.38
CA ARG A 406 -15.47 30.27 -24.03
C ARG A 406 -13.99 29.91 -24.03
N LEU A 407 -13.43 29.51 -22.89
CA LEU A 407 -12.03 29.08 -22.77
C LEU A 407 -11.75 27.84 -23.62
N MET A 408 -12.68 26.88 -23.61
CA MET A 408 -12.60 25.70 -24.46
C MET A 408 -12.61 26.07 -25.95
N SER A 409 -13.52 26.94 -26.37
CA SER A 409 -13.62 27.42 -27.76
C SER A 409 -12.34 28.12 -28.23
N LEU A 410 -11.72 28.93 -27.36
CA LEU A 410 -10.46 29.60 -27.68
C LEU A 410 -9.31 28.56 -27.87
N SER A 411 -9.19 27.61 -26.97
CA SER A 411 -8.15 26.57 -27.04
C SER A 411 -8.37 25.57 -28.19
N LEU A 412 -9.61 25.44 -28.65
CA LEU A 412 -9.99 24.61 -29.82
C LEU A 412 -10.23 25.43 -31.08
N SER A 413 -9.74 26.67 -31.14
CA SER A 413 -9.89 27.50 -32.34
C SER A 413 -9.11 26.92 -33.54
N ALA A 414 -9.53 27.28 -34.76
CA ALA A 414 -8.85 26.87 -35.98
C ALA A 414 -7.38 27.39 -36.08
N ALA A 415 -7.02 28.39 -35.30
CA ALA A 415 -5.67 28.93 -35.19
C ALA A 415 -4.76 28.12 -34.25
N ALA A 416 -5.35 27.30 -33.35
CA ALA A 416 -4.59 26.46 -32.44
C ALA A 416 -3.98 25.24 -33.17
N ALA A 417 -2.74 24.88 -32.82
CA ALA A 417 -2.15 23.66 -33.32
C ALA A 417 -2.95 22.43 -32.85
N PRO A 418 -3.28 21.47 -33.74
CA PRO A 418 -4.12 20.32 -33.37
C PRO A 418 -3.59 19.52 -32.16
N ALA A 419 -2.28 19.40 -32.01
CA ALA A 419 -1.66 18.74 -30.87
C ALA A 419 -1.93 19.49 -29.55
N SER A 420 -1.82 20.82 -29.56
CA SER A 420 -2.12 21.67 -28.40
C SER A 420 -3.59 21.60 -28.00
N ALA A 421 -4.50 21.69 -28.97
CA ALA A 421 -5.93 21.53 -28.73
C ALA A 421 -6.29 20.16 -28.11
N SER A 422 -5.67 19.09 -28.63
CA SER A 422 -5.86 17.73 -28.15
C SER A 422 -5.30 17.55 -26.72
N ALA A 423 -4.14 18.15 -26.39
CA ALA A 423 -3.57 18.15 -25.05
C ALA A 423 -4.50 18.90 -24.06
N TRP A 424 -5.08 20.02 -24.48
CA TRP A 424 -6.05 20.76 -23.67
C TRP A 424 -7.28 19.90 -23.33
N ILE A 425 -7.84 19.20 -24.34
CA ILE A 425 -8.97 18.29 -24.15
C ILE A 425 -8.60 17.17 -23.18
N GLU A 426 -7.43 16.57 -23.33
CA GLU A 426 -6.95 15.53 -22.41
C GLU A 426 -6.92 16.03 -20.96
N GLY A 427 -6.43 17.25 -20.75
CA GLY A 427 -6.41 17.90 -19.44
C GLY A 427 -7.81 18.17 -18.90
N PHE A 428 -8.69 18.73 -19.71
CA PHE A 428 -10.05 19.09 -19.32
C PHE A 428 -10.91 17.86 -19.01
N LEU A 429 -10.83 16.80 -19.77
CA LEU A 429 -11.62 15.60 -19.55
C LEU A 429 -11.17 14.81 -18.31
N ASN A 430 -9.92 14.92 -17.92
CA ASN A 430 -9.37 14.34 -16.68
C ASN A 430 -9.86 12.90 -16.41
N GLN A 431 -9.82 12.07 -17.44
CA GLN A 431 -10.24 10.66 -17.43
C GLN A 431 -11.75 10.42 -17.18
N SER A 432 -12.61 11.42 -17.26
CA SER A 432 -14.06 11.28 -17.15
C SER A 432 -14.80 12.04 -18.22
N ALA A 433 -15.72 11.35 -18.87
CA ALA A 433 -16.60 11.92 -19.91
C ALA A 433 -17.86 12.58 -19.36
N LEU A 434 -18.13 12.47 -18.06
CA LEU A 434 -19.41 12.89 -17.46
C LEU A 434 -19.73 14.35 -17.75
N VAL A 435 -18.73 15.24 -17.73
CA VAL A 435 -18.93 16.67 -18.03
C VAL A 435 -19.48 16.87 -19.45
N LEU A 436 -18.98 16.12 -20.44
CA LEU A 436 -19.48 16.18 -21.81
C LEU A 436 -20.86 15.53 -21.97
N LEU A 437 -21.19 14.55 -21.14
CA LEU A 437 -22.48 13.84 -21.20
C LEU A 437 -23.62 14.68 -20.61
N HIS A 438 -23.32 15.56 -19.66
CA HIS A 438 -24.33 16.34 -18.94
C HIS A 438 -24.45 17.81 -19.39
N ASP A 439 -23.49 18.29 -20.19
CA ASP A 439 -23.48 19.67 -20.65
C ASP A 439 -23.52 19.76 -22.18
N ASP A 440 -24.58 20.34 -22.72
CA ASP A 440 -24.81 20.46 -24.16
C ASP A 440 -23.92 21.54 -24.80
N ALA A 441 -23.59 22.62 -24.07
CA ALA A 441 -22.72 23.67 -24.57
C ALA A 441 -21.29 23.18 -24.75
N LEU A 442 -20.73 22.48 -23.75
CA LEU A 442 -19.40 21.90 -23.81
C LEU A 442 -19.30 20.79 -24.85
N TRP A 443 -20.33 19.95 -24.98
CA TRP A 443 -20.41 18.98 -26.06
C TRP A 443 -20.41 19.64 -27.43
N GLY A 444 -21.21 20.70 -27.61
CA GLY A 444 -21.31 21.46 -28.88
C GLY A 444 -19.97 22.05 -29.30
N VAL A 445 -19.19 22.62 -28.37
CA VAL A 445 -17.85 23.16 -28.65
C VAL A 445 -16.91 22.05 -29.15
N LEU A 446 -16.88 20.90 -28.47
CA LEU A 446 -16.03 19.76 -28.87
C LEU A 446 -16.46 19.20 -30.23
N ALA A 447 -17.74 18.98 -30.44
CA ALA A 447 -18.27 18.43 -31.70
C ALA A 447 -17.96 19.36 -32.88
N ASN A 448 -18.23 20.66 -32.76
CA ASN A 448 -17.93 21.64 -33.80
C ASN A 448 -16.42 21.72 -34.11
N TRP A 449 -15.56 21.60 -33.10
CA TRP A 449 -14.12 21.55 -33.33
C TRP A 449 -13.72 20.30 -34.11
N LEU A 450 -14.22 19.12 -33.74
CA LEU A 450 -13.90 17.86 -34.44
C LEU A 450 -14.39 17.88 -35.89
N ASP A 451 -15.61 18.40 -36.14
CA ASP A 451 -16.20 18.52 -37.47
C ASP A 451 -15.47 19.55 -38.36
N GLY A 452 -14.82 20.55 -37.73
CA GLY A 452 -14.03 21.56 -38.44
C GLY A 452 -12.59 21.13 -38.81
N LEU A 453 -12.13 19.99 -38.33
CA LEU A 453 -10.79 19.47 -38.63
C LEU A 453 -10.72 18.94 -40.05
N ASN A 454 -9.62 19.26 -40.77
CA ASN A 454 -9.30 18.60 -42.04
C ASN A 454 -8.79 17.17 -41.78
N GLU A 455 -8.81 16.31 -42.80
CA GLU A 455 -8.43 14.90 -42.73
C GLU A 455 -7.02 14.69 -42.17
N THR A 456 -6.06 15.51 -42.58
CA THR A 456 -4.66 15.44 -42.13
C THR A 456 -4.53 15.75 -40.65
N HIS A 457 -5.17 16.81 -40.19
CA HIS A 457 -5.16 17.19 -38.77
C HIS A 457 -5.87 16.15 -37.91
N PHE A 458 -7.03 15.65 -38.35
CA PHE A 458 -7.77 14.61 -37.63
C PHE A 458 -6.93 13.32 -37.49
N THR A 459 -6.26 12.89 -38.57
CA THR A 459 -5.41 11.70 -38.55
C THR A 459 -4.23 11.85 -37.56
N ASN A 460 -3.64 13.06 -37.50
CA ASN A 460 -2.52 13.34 -36.59
C ASN A 460 -2.90 13.31 -35.12
N ILE A 461 -4.11 13.79 -34.76
CA ILE A 461 -4.56 13.81 -33.35
C ILE A 461 -5.30 12.55 -32.92
N LEU A 462 -5.70 11.68 -33.86
CA LEU A 462 -6.48 10.49 -33.57
C LEU A 462 -5.84 9.56 -32.52
N PRO A 463 -4.52 9.33 -32.50
CA PRO A 463 -3.87 8.54 -31.45
C PRO A 463 -4.04 9.17 -30.05
N MET A 464 -3.94 10.50 -29.93
CA MET A 464 -4.09 11.24 -28.68
C MET A 464 -5.54 11.18 -28.18
N LEU A 465 -6.53 11.42 -29.08
CA LEU A 465 -7.94 11.27 -28.76
C LEU A 465 -8.28 9.83 -28.31
N ARG A 466 -7.76 8.83 -29.01
CA ARG A 466 -7.95 7.43 -28.60
C ARG A 466 -7.41 7.16 -27.20
N ARG A 467 -6.21 7.69 -26.88
CA ARG A 467 -5.64 7.57 -25.54
C ARG A 467 -6.55 8.23 -24.50
N THR A 468 -7.00 9.44 -24.73
CA THR A 468 -7.89 10.19 -23.84
C THR A 468 -9.20 9.43 -23.59
N PHE A 469 -9.87 8.99 -24.67
CA PHE A 469 -11.13 8.25 -24.56
C PHE A 469 -10.98 6.82 -24.04
N SER A 470 -9.84 6.19 -24.19
CA SER A 470 -9.59 4.86 -23.62
C SER A 470 -9.57 4.86 -22.10
N GLY A 471 -9.23 5.99 -21.49
CA GLY A 471 -9.27 6.18 -20.03
C GLY A 471 -10.69 6.22 -19.43
N PHE A 472 -11.72 6.40 -20.26
CA PHE A 472 -13.11 6.43 -19.78
C PHE A 472 -13.63 5.03 -19.47
N SER A 473 -14.58 4.95 -18.54
CA SER A 473 -15.28 3.70 -18.25
C SER A 473 -16.08 3.20 -19.44
N ALA A 474 -16.32 1.89 -19.52
CA ALA A 474 -17.11 1.31 -20.61
C ALA A 474 -18.53 1.90 -20.75
N PRO A 475 -19.27 2.21 -19.67
CA PRO A 475 -20.54 2.93 -19.74
C PRO A 475 -20.41 4.33 -20.34
N GLU A 476 -19.41 5.13 -19.92
CA GLU A 476 -19.19 6.47 -20.45
C GLU A 476 -18.89 6.44 -21.95
N ARG A 477 -18.01 5.54 -22.40
CA ARG A 477 -17.71 5.39 -23.84
C ARG A 477 -18.95 5.04 -24.66
N ARG A 478 -19.82 4.18 -24.14
CA ARG A 478 -21.09 3.83 -24.80
C ARG A 478 -22.01 5.02 -24.92
N GLN A 479 -22.19 5.77 -23.84
CA GLN A 479 -23.06 6.97 -23.82
C GLN A 479 -22.53 8.07 -24.73
N LEU A 480 -21.21 8.31 -24.78
CA LEU A 480 -20.60 9.24 -25.73
C LEU A 480 -20.84 8.78 -27.18
N GLY A 481 -20.69 7.49 -27.48
CA GLY A 481 -20.98 6.95 -28.80
C GLY A 481 -22.44 7.12 -29.22
N GLU A 482 -23.38 6.93 -28.31
CA GLU A 482 -24.80 7.20 -28.57
C GLU A 482 -25.08 8.69 -28.75
N ARG A 483 -24.41 9.57 -27.98
CA ARG A 483 -24.53 11.02 -28.13
C ARG A 483 -23.95 11.49 -29.48
N ALA A 484 -22.82 10.95 -29.90
CA ALA A 484 -22.19 11.29 -31.18
C ALA A 484 -23.01 10.91 -32.42
N LYS A 485 -23.89 9.91 -32.31
CA LYS A 485 -24.81 9.51 -33.40
C LYS A 485 -25.97 10.49 -33.58
N ARG A 486 -26.21 11.41 -32.63
CA ARG A 486 -27.30 12.37 -32.68
C ARG A 486 -26.85 13.64 -33.38
N PRO A 487 -27.67 14.24 -34.27
CA PRO A 487 -27.34 15.51 -34.90
C PRO A 487 -27.09 16.61 -33.87
N ALA A 488 -26.02 17.39 -34.05
CA ALA A 488 -25.74 18.56 -33.24
C ALA A 488 -26.93 19.52 -33.31
N GLY A 489 -27.44 19.93 -32.15
CA GLY A 489 -28.52 20.94 -32.08
C GLY A 489 -29.94 20.44 -31.71
N LYS A 490 -30.16 19.13 -31.47
CA LYS A 490 -31.37 18.70 -30.77
C LYS A 490 -31.11 18.63 -29.27
N PRO A 491 -31.80 19.44 -28.45
CA PRO A 491 -31.69 19.34 -27.01
C PRO A 491 -31.95 17.88 -26.60
N MET A 492 -31.17 17.39 -25.63
CA MET A 492 -31.47 16.12 -24.98
C MET A 492 -32.94 16.20 -24.57
N GLN A 493 -33.84 15.50 -25.29
CA GLN A 493 -35.13 15.24 -24.70
C GLN A 493 -34.80 14.60 -23.36
N LYS A 494 -35.00 15.34 -22.27
CA LYS A 494 -35.09 14.77 -20.95
C LYS A 494 -35.90 13.51 -21.17
N GLN A 495 -35.29 12.32 -21.01
CA GLN A 495 -36.07 11.09 -20.99
C GLN A 495 -37.25 11.42 -20.11
N ALA A 496 -38.46 11.36 -20.71
CA ALA A 496 -39.68 11.78 -20.06
C ALA A 496 -39.53 11.35 -18.62
N GLU A 497 -39.59 12.29 -17.71
CA GLU A 497 -39.53 12.03 -16.28
C GLU A 497 -40.33 10.77 -16.12
N THR A 498 -39.62 9.65 -15.84
CA THR A 498 -40.32 8.42 -15.51
C THR A 498 -41.14 8.90 -14.34
N ARG A 499 -42.43 9.13 -14.56
CA ARG A 499 -43.32 9.65 -13.53
C ARG A 499 -43.10 8.69 -12.37
N TRP A 500 -42.34 9.17 -11.42
CA TRP A 500 -42.08 8.46 -10.19
C TRP A 500 -43.45 8.17 -9.60
N ASP A 501 -43.85 6.91 -9.66
CA ASP A 501 -45.08 6.44 -9.04
C ASP A 501 -44.85 6.43 -7.53
N ALA A 502 -45.23 7.54 -6.90
CA ALA A 502 -45.03 7.76 -5.47
C ALA A 502 -45.73 6.68 -4.62
N GLU A 503 -46.85 6.15 -5.09
CA GLU A 503 -47.58 5.08 -4.40
C GLU A 503 -46.80 3.75 -4.47
N ARG A 504 -46.27 3.39 -5.65
CA ARG A 504 -45.44 2.22 -5.83
C ARG A 504 -44.10 2.33 -5.12
N ALA A 505 -43.51 3.50 -5.09
CA ALA A 505 -42.25 3.77 -4.38
C ALA A 505 -42.42 3.74 -2.85
N ALA A 506 -43.60 4.02 -2.35
CA ALA A 506 -43.91 3.94 -0.92
C ALA A 506 -44.07 2.48 -0.41
N LEU A 507 -44.40 1.53 -1.28
CA LEU A 507 -44.63 0.13 -0.88
C LEU A 507 -43.44 -0.55 -0.17
N PRO A 508 -42.16 -0.39 -0.61
CA PRO A 508 -41.03 -1.00 0.08
C PRO A 508 -40.56 -0.23 1.32
N VAL A 509 -41.03 1.00 1.55
CA VAL A 509 -40.53 1.88 2.63
C VAL A 509 -40.77 1.28 4.03
N PRO A 510 -41.94 0.67 4.35
CA PRO A 510 -42.16 0.04 5.67
C PRO A 510 -41.20 -1.13 5.92
N LEU A 511 -40.91 -1.92 4.88
CA LEU A 511 -39.96 -3.04 4.97
C LEU A 511 -38.52 -2.52 5.19
N LEU A 512 -38.11 -1.52 4.42
CA LEU A 512 -36.80 -0.89 4.55
C LEU A 512 -36.61 -0.24 5.93
N ARG A 513 -37.61 0.43 6.47
CA ARG A 513 -37.57 0.97 7.84
C ARG A 513 -37.35 -0.13 8.88
N ARG A 514 -38.05 -1.26 8.73
CA ARG A 514 -37.91 -2.40 9.62
C ARG A 514 -36.52 -3.04 9.55
N VAL A 515 -35.97 -3.20 8.34
CA VAL A 515 -34.62 -3.73 8.10
C VAL A 515 -33.53 -2.78 8.63
N LEU A 516 -33.74 -1.47 8.54
CA LEU A 516 -32.80 -0.45 9.03
C LEU A 516 -32.97 -0.13 10.52
N GLY A 517 -33.90 -0.81 11.24
CA GLY A 517 -34.08 -0.64 12.67
C GLY A 517 -34.80 0.65 13.09
N PHE A 518 -35.46 1.34 12.15
CA PHE A 518 -36.33 2.47 12.51
C PHE A 518 -37.65 1.94 13.06
N THR A 519 -37.85 2.04 14.38
CA THR A 519 -39.13 1.76 15.02
C THR A 519 -40.07 2.95 14.78
N ASP A 520 -41.28 2.68 14.30
CA ASP A 520 -42.34 3.70 14.25
C ASP A 520 -42.65 4.13 15.72
N GLN A 521 -42.25 5.35 16.06
CA GLN A 521 -42.86 6.01 17.22
C GLN A 521 -44.24 6.48 16.78
N ALA A 522 -45.24 5.95 17.48
CA ALA A 522 -46.65 6.26 17.35
C ALA A 522 -46.97 7.76 17.64
#